data_14417a07c6f1db198c01db29b70d04f8
#
_entry.id   14417a07c6f1db198c01db29b70d04f8
#
_cell.length_a   1.000
_cell.length_b   1.000
_cell.length_c   1.000
_cell.angle_alpha   90.00
_cell.angle_beta   90.00
_cell.angle_gamma   90.00
#
_symmetry.space_group_name_H-M   'P 1'
#
loop_
_entity.id
_entity.type
_entity.pdbx_description
1 polymer ?
#
loop_
_entity_poly.entity_id
_entity_poly.type
_entity_poly.pdbx_seq_one_letter_code
_entity_poly.pdbx_strand_id
1 'polypeptide(L)'
;MIKGLVCAPFTAFDGSGNVDLGKVAEQARFYKNNGVSGVFACGTTGEGSSLTMSEKKALFGEWAKQRDGGFAVIGFLGGTSVGDCVDLALYAQEVGLDAVAMTAPYYQRPATVKDLALTIAQVASAVPQMPFYFYHIPVLTKVSFPMIRLLGEVDGLVPNFAGIKYTDENMMDYQLCLEYKNRKYNIMWGRDEMLLEALSIGADAFIGSTYGYMAPLYQAITKAFEAGDIKKAASLQFEAVRLITLLDKYGSGTGKGFMKAAGLDLGPCRRPLVTLEGERYEAFIQELPSTRFEEFKNRF
;
A
#
# COMPACT_ATOMS: atom_id res chain seq x y z
N MET A 1 13.36 -10.48 1.65
CA MET A 1 12.40 -9.55 2.28
C MET A 1 12.38 -8.25 1.48
N ILE A 2 11.21 -7.66 1.26
CA ILE A 2 11.03 -6.40 0.54
C ILE A 2 11.49 -5.25 1.45
N LYS A 3 12.19 -4.25 0.88
CA LYS A 3 12.69 -3.07 1.61
C LYS A 3 12.42 -1.79 0.84
N GLY A 4 12.53 -0.65 1.54
CA GLY A 4 12.33 0.66 0.94
C GLY A 4 10.85 1.01 0.73
N LEU A 5 10.60 1.92 -0.20
CA LEU A 5 9.27 2.46 -0.48
C LEU A 5 8.52 1.56 -1.48
N VAL A 6 7.39 1.01 -1.08
CA VAL A 6 6.45 0.28 -1.93
C VAL A 6 5.21 1.15 -2.14
N CYS A 7 4.86 1.44 -3.38
CA CYS A 7 3.68 2.26 -3.67
C CYS A 7 2.41 1.40 -3.61
N ALA A 8 1.34 1.92 -3.01
CA ALA A 8 -0.01 1.44 -3.25
C ALA A 8 -0.57 2.18 -4.48
N PRO A 9 -0.53 1.60 -5.69
CA PRO A 9 -0.87 2.30 -6.92
C PRO A 9 -2.38 2.56 -7.01
N PHE A 10 -2.74 3.67 -7.65
CA PHE A 10 -4.12 3.93 -8.05
C PHE A 10 -4.47 3.07 -9.26
N THR A 11 -5.71 2.59 -9.33
CA THR A 11 -6.23 1.99 -10.55
C THR A 11 -6.66 3.10 -11.50
N ALA A 12 -6.12 3.10 -12.71
CA ALA A 12 -6.55 4.02 -13.75
C ALA A 12 -7.88 3.56 -14.34
N PHE A 13 -8.78 4.53 -14.57
CA PHE A 13 -10.05 4.30 -15.27
C PHE A 13 -10.20 5.24 -16.44
N ASP A 14 -10.83 4.76 -17.51
CA ASP A 14 -11.26 5.59 -18.63
C ASP A 14 -12.49 6.46 -18.27
N GLY A 15 -12.90 7.35 -19.18
CA GLY A 15 -14.06 8.22 -18.99
C GLY A 15 -15.40 7.49 -18.83
N SER A 16 -15.46 6.21 -19.18
CA SER A 16 -16.63 5.32 -19.00
C SER A 16 -16.54 4.49 -17.70
N GLY A 17 -15.45 4.63 -16.94
CA GLY A 17 -15.23 3.91 -15.70
C GLY A 17 -14.69 2.49 -15.88
N ASN A 18 -14.22 2.09 -17.07
CA ASN A 18 -13.52 0.84 -17.26
C ASN A 18 -12.06 0.96 -16.84
N VAL A 19 -11.46 -0.15 -16.40
CA VAL A 19 -10.04 -0.17 -16.04
C VAL A 19 -9.17 0.09 -17.27
N ASP A 20 -8.30 1.09 -17.20
CA ASP A 20 -7.29 1.37 -18.21
C ASP A 20 -6.00 0.63 -17.91
N LEU A 21 -5.90 -0.58 -18.43
CA LEU A 21 -4.72 -1.45 -18.26
C LEU A 21 -3.45 -0.86 -18.91
N GLY A 22 -3.60 0.00 -19.96
CA GLY A 22 -2.48 0.63 -20.64
C GLY A 22 -1.67 1.56 -19.73
N LYS A 23 -2.30 2.09 -18.68
CA LYS A 23 -1.63 2.95 -17.68
C LYS A 23 -0.70 2.21 -16.71
N VAL A 24 -0.79 0.88 -16.59
CA VAL A 24 0.03 0.11 -15.65
C VAL A 24 1.52 0.23 -15.95
N ALA A 25 1.92 0.08 -17.20
CA ALA A 25 3.33 0.21 -17.61
C ALA A 25 3.85 1.64 -17.41
N GLU A 26 3.03 2.65 -17.67
CA GLU A 26 3.36 4.05 -17.45
C GLU A 26 3.57 4.36 -15.96
N GLN A 27 2.67 3.86 -15.09
CA GLN A 27 2.81 3.96 -13.63
C GLN A 27 4.10 3.27 -13.14
N ALA A 28 4.36 2.04 -13.61
CA ALA A 28 5.55 1.29 -13.19
C ALA A 28 6.84 2.03 -13.53
N ARG A 29 6.95 2.58 -14.76
CA ARG A 29 8.09 3.41 -15.16
C ARG A 29 8.21 4.65 -14.28
N PHE A 30 7.09 5.36 -14.04
CA PHE A 30 7.04 6.54 -13.19
C PHE A 30 7.54 6.25 -11.76
N TYR A 31 7.11 5.13 -11.16
CA TYR A 31 7.53 4.72 -9.82
C TYR A 31 9.02 4.33 -9.78
N LYS A 32 9.47 3.50 -10.73
CA LYS A 32 10.88 3.08 -10.83
C LYS A 32 11.84 4.25 -10.98
N ASN A 33 11.52 5.23 -11.84
CA ASN A 33 12.31 6.43 -12.03
C ASN A 33 12.47 7.27 -10.75
N ASN A 34 11.54 7.12 -9.80
CA ASN A 34 11.56 7.83 -8.53
C ASN A 34 11.98 6.94 -7.34
N GLY A 35 12.64 5.80 -7.61
CA GLY A 35 13.25 4.95 -6.59
C GLY A 35 12.25 4.19 -5.72
N VAL A 36 11.03 3.95 -6.21
CA VAL A 36 10.05 3.06 -5.58
C VAL A 36 10.45 1.62 -5.87
N SER A 37 10.51 0.78 -4.83
CA SER A 37 11.00 -0.60 -4.90
C SER A 37 9.93 -1.65 -5.22
N GLY A 38 8.68 -1.24 -5.39
CA GLY A 38 7.60 -2.16 -5.74
C GLY A 38 6.22 -1.56 -5.59
N VAL A 39 5.21 -2.39 -5.82
CA VAL A 39 3.80 -1.99 -5.70
C VAL A 39 2.97 -2.98 -4.89
N PHE A 40 1.95 -2.45 -4.22
CA PHE A 40 0.89 -3.19 -3.54
C PHE A 40 -0.40 -3.03 -4.34
N ALA A 41 -0.56 -3.83 -5.39
CA ALA A 41 -1.60 -3.70 -6.41
C ALA A 41 -3.00 -4.06 -5.89
N CYS A 42 -4.03 -3.37 -6.38
CA CYS A 42 -5.44 -3.54 -6.04
C CYS A 42 -5.78 -3.34 -4.56
N GLY A 43 -4.94 -2.63 -3.79
CA GLY A 43 -5.21 -2.26 -2.41
C GLY A 43 -6.32 -1.22 -2.27
N THR A 44 -6.44 -0.61 -1.09
CA THR A 44 -7.44 0.45 -0.79
C THR A 44 -7.27 1.64 -1.73
N THR A 45 -6.04 2.11 -1.92
CA THR A 45 -5.70 3.20 -2.86
C THR A 45 -6.06 2.87 -4.30
N GLY A 46 -5.90 1.62 -4.70
CA GLY A 46 -6.26 1.11 -6.02
C GLY A 46 -7.76 0.80 -6.18
N GLU A 47 -8.60 1.26 -5.26
CA GLU A 47 -10.07 1.04 -5.31
C GLU A 47 -10.44 -0.46 -5.38
N GLY A 48 -9.60 -1.34 -4.77
CA GLY A 48 -9.70 -2.78 -4.91
C GLY A 48 -11.03 -3.40 -4.48
N SER A 49 -11.76 -2.76 -3.55
CA SER A 49 -13.12 -3.17 -3.15
C SER A 49 -14.19 -2.88 -4.22
N SER A 50 -13.89 -1.98 -5.17
CA SER A 50 -14.77 -1.60 -6.29
C SER A 50 -14.42 -2.31 -7.60
N LEU A 51 -13.40 -3.18 -7.59
CA LEU A 51 -12.99 -3.97 -8.73
C LEU A 51 -13.66 -5.35 -8.73
N THR A 52 -14.11 -5.78 -9.90
CA THR A 52 -14.54 -7.17 -10.13
C THR A 52 -13.34 -8.14 -10.06
N MET A 53 -13.61 -9.44 -9.92
CA MET A 53 -12.55 -10.45 -9.95
C MET A 53 -11.81 -10.48 -11.30
N SER A 54 -12.52 -10.29 -12.40
CA SER A 54 -11.90 -10.22 -13.72
C SER A 54 -10.98 -9.01 -13.88
N GLU A 55 -11.36 -7.85 -13.36
CA GLU A 55 -10.50 -6.66 -13.38
C GLU A 55 -9.27 -6.81 -12.50
N LYS A 56 -9.40 -7.41 -11.30
CA LYS A 56 -8.25 -7.71 -10.44
C LYS A 56 -7.27 -8.66 -11.13
N LYS A 57 -7.78 -9.72 -11.77
CA LYS A 57 -6.94 -10.65 -12.54
C LYS A 57 -6.24 -9.93 -13.69
N ALA A 58 -6.95 -9.12 -14.46
CA ALA A 58 -6.35 -8.34 -15.55
C ALA A 58 -5.23 -7.41 -15.04
N LEU A 59 -5.48 -6.69 -13.93
CA LEU A 59 -4.47 -5.83 -13.30
C LEU A 59 -3.27 -6.64 -12.78
N PHE A 60 -3.48 -7.79 -12.16
CA PHE A 60 -2.38 -8.66 -11.72
C PHE A 60 -1.52 -9.11 -12.90
N GLY A 61 -2.15 -9.50 -14.03
CA GLY A 61 -1.42 -9.86 -15.25
C GLY A 61 -0.58 -8.72 -15.81
N GLU A 62 -1.10 -7.47 -15.81
CA GLU A 62 -0.34 -6.31 -16.30
C GLU A 62 0.77 -5.90 -15.32
N TRP A 63 0.52 -5.93 -14.00
CA TRP A 63 1.56 -5.66 -13.00
C TRP A 63 2.65 -6.72 -13.00
N ALA A 64 2.32 -7.99 -13.23
CA ALA A 64 3.29 -9.08 -13.34
C ALA A 64 4.36 -8.82 -14.41
N LYS A 65 3.97 -8.21 -15.54
CA LYS A 65 4.89 -7.83 -16.63
C LYS A 65 5.87 -6.72 -16.23
N GLN A 66 5.60 -5.99 -15.16
CA GLN A 66 6.43 -4.88 -14.69
C GLN A 66 7.49 -5.29 -13.67
N ARG A 67 7.45 -6.56 -13.22
CA ARG A 67 8.43 -7.10 -12.28
C ARG A 67 9.83 -7.11 -12.88
N ASP A 68 10.81 -6.85 -12.01
CA ASP A 68 12.23 -7.10 -12.27
C ASP A 68 12.93 -7.36 -10.92
N GLY A 69 14.24 -7.59 -10.96
CA GLY A 69 15.01 -7.87 -9.74
C GLY A 69 15.05 -6.76 -8.69
N GLY A 70 14.59 -5.56 -9.02
CA GLY A 70 14.55 -4.39 -8.14
C GLY A 70 13.14 -3.85 -7.87
N PHE A 71 12.09 -4.41 -8.50
CA PHE A 71 10.72 -3.92 -8.40
C PHE A 71 9.73 -5.06 -8.14
N ALA A 72 9.31 -5.19 -6.88
CA ALA A 72 8.41 -6.26 -6.43
C ALA A 72 6.93 -5.91 -6.68
N VAL A 73 6.11 -6.92 -6.95
CA VAL A 73 4.65 -6.79 -7.08
C VAL A 73 3.96 -7.67 -6.06
N ILE A 74 3.24 -7.04 -5.13
CA ILE A 74 2.39 -7.69 -4.14
C ILE A 74 0.93 -7.56 -4.60
N GLY A 75 0.23 -8.65 -4.79
CA GLY A 75 -1.19 -8.65 -5.16
C GLY A 75 -2.10 -8.65 -3.94
N PHE A 76 -2.99 -7.66 -3.81
CA PHE A 76 -3.97 -7.65 -2.73
C PHE A 76 -5.24 -8.42 -3.12
N LEU A 77 -5.53 -9.46 -2.36
CA LEU A 77 -6.61 -10.40 -2.63
C LEU A 77 -7.99 -9.88 -2.20
N GLY A 78 -8.04 -9.02 -1.19
CA GLY A 78 -9.26 -8.66 -0.47
C GLY A 78 -9.27 -9.27 0.92
N GLY A 79 -10.43 -9.76 1.37
CA GLY A 79 -10.54 -10.38 2.69
C GLY A 79 -11.95 -10.88 3.03
N THR A 80 -13.00 -10.36 2.40
CA THR A 80 -14.40 -10.68 2.78
C THR A 80 -14.84 -12.04 2.26
N SER A 81 -14.51 -12.38 1.00
CA SER A 81 -14.79 -13.69 0.40
C SER A 81 -13.51 -14.52 0.39
N VAL A 82 -13.46 -15.55 1.21
CA VAL A 82 -12.29 -16.46 1.28
C VAL A 82 -12.11 -17.21 -0.05
N GLY A 83 -13.22 -17.61 -0.69
CA GLY A 83 -13.17 -18.29 -1.99
C GLY A 83 -12.55 -17.42 -3.08
N ASP A 84 -12.95 -16.13 -3.15
CA ASP A 84 -12.36 -15.19 -4.10
C ASP A 84 -10.88 -14.92 -3.81
N CYS A 85 -10.49 -14.87 -2.52
CA CYS A 85 -9.09 -14.75 -2.14
C CYS A 85 -8.25 -15.94 -2.59
N VAL A 86 -8.78 -17.17 -2.49
CA VAL A 86 -8.11 -18.39 -2.98
C VAL A 86 -7.97 -18.36 -4.50
N ASP A 87 -9.06 -18.05 -5.23
CA ASP A 87 -9.03 -17.97 -6.70
C ASP A 87 -8.04 -16.92 -7.20
N LEU A 88 -8.02 -15.76 -6.56
CA LEU A 88 -7.10 -14.69 -6.93
C LEU A 88 -5.65 -14.99 -6.53
N ALA A 89 -5.42 -15.71 -5.42
CA ALA A 89 -4.09 -16.14 -5.01
C ALA A 89 -3.50 -17.16 -5.99
N LEU A 90 -4.30 -18.14 -6.44
CA LEU A 90 -3.89 -19.10 -7.47
C LEU A 90 -3.52 -18.40 -8.78
N TYR A 91 -4.34 -17.44 -9.20
CA TYR A 91 -4.04 -16.64 -10.39
C TYR A 91 -2.77 -15.77 -10.21
N ALA A 92 -2.57 -15.17 -9.05
CA ALA A 92 -1.35 -14.41 -8.75
C ALA A 92 -0.09 -15.29 -8.86
N GLN A 93 -0.18 -16.55 -8.42
CA GLN A 93 0.90 -17.53 -8.57
C GLN A 93 1.11 -17.90 -10.04
N GLU A 94 0.04 -18.12 -10.81
CA GLU A 94 0.09 -18.44 -12.24
C GLU A 94 0.79 -17.35 -13.05
N VAL A 95 0.45 -16.07 -12.84
CA VAL A 95 1.08 -14.95 -13.55
C VAL A 95 2.41 -14.54 -12.94
N GLY A 96 2.81 -15.16 -11.84
CA GLY A 96 4.13 -15.03 -11.22
C GLY A 96 4.31 -13.73 -10.43
N LEU A 97 3.36 -13.26 -9.62
CA LEU A 97 3.61 -12.17 -8.66
C LEU A 97 4.64 -12.57 -7.60
N ASP A 98 5.27 -11.59 -6.95
CA ASP A 98 6.29 -11.85 -5.92
C ASP A 98 5.67 -12.27 -4.58
N ALA A 99 4.47 -11.79 -4.30
CA ALA A 99 3.73 -12.08 -3.07
C ALA A 99 2.25 -11.76 -3.22
N VAL A 100 1.46 -12.24 -2.27
CA VAL A 100 0.06 -11.85 -2.10
C VAL A 100 -0.21 -11.38 -0.68
N ALA A 101 -1.28 -10.60 -0.52
CA ALA A 101 -1.72 -10.12 0.77
C ALA A 101 -3.25 -10.19 0.90
N MET A 102 -3.75 -10.51 2.09
CA MET A 102 -5.16 -10.37 2.42
C MET A 102 -5.35 -9.50 3.67
N THR A 103 -6.51 -8.84 3.79
CA THR A 103 -6.94 -8.21 5.04
C THR A 103 -7.91 -9.11 5.80
N ALA A 104 -8.22 -8.74 7.04
CA ALA A 104 -9.24 -9.46 7.81
C ALA A 104 -10.61 -9.37 7.10
N PRO A 105 -11.43 -10.43 7.14
CA PRO A 105 -12.83 -10.34 6.79
C PRO A 105 -13.50 -9.22 7.61
N TYR A 106 -14.10 -8.23 6.93
CA TYR A 106 -14.60 -7.04 7.59
C TYR A 106 -16.13 -6.99 7.73
N TYR A 107 -16.86 -7.78 6.96
CA TYR A 107 -18.30 -7.90 7.09
C TYR A 107 -18.66 -8.98 8.13
N GLN A 108 -18.28 -10.24 7.88
CA GLN A 108 -18.32 -11.34 8.86
C GLN A 108 -16.93 -11.41 9.52
N ARG A 109 -16.78 -10.73 10.67
CA ARG A 109 -15.47 -10.57 11.31
C ARG A 109 -15.08 -11.79 12.14
N PRO A 110 -13.79 -12.18 12.18
CA PRO A 110 -13.31 -13.22 13.08
C PRO A 110 -13.55 -12.81 14.54
N ALA A 111 -14.01 -13.74 15.36
CA ALA A 111 -14.29 -13.49 16.78
C ALA A 111 -13.01 -13.45 17.62
N THR A 112 -11.98 -14.19 17.21
CA THR A 112 -10.69 -14.29 17.91
C THR A 112 -9.52 -14.15 16.95
N VAL A 113 -8.33 -13.88 17.49
CA VAL A 113 -7.09 -13.87 16.71
C VAL A 113 -6.79 -15.23 16.08
N LYS A 114 -7.17 -16.32 16.76
CA LYS A 114 -7.04 -17.69 16.25
C LYS A 114 -7.93 -17.92 15.03
N ASP A 115 -9.18 -17.45 15.05
CA ASP A 115 -10.08 -17.54 13.89
C ASP A 115 -9.52 -16.77 12.68
N LEU A 116 -8.91 -15.60 12.95
CA LEU A 116 -8.21 -14.86 11.92
C LEU A 116 -7.03 -15.65 11.34
N ALA A 117 -6.21 -16.25 12.20
CA ALA A 117 -5.06 -17.07 11.77
C ALA A 117 -5.49 -18.29 10.95
N LEU A 118 -6.57 -18.96 11.34
CA LEU A 118 -7.15 -20.08 10.59
C LEU A 118 -7.67 -19.62 9.21
N THR A 119 -8.30 -18.45 9.13
CA THR A 119 -8.76 -17.87 7.87
C THR A 119 -7.57 -17.56 6.95
N ILE A 120 -6.49 -16.99 7.49
CA ILE A 120 -5.24 -16.76 6.75
C ILE A 120 -4.65 -18.08 6.26
N ALA A 121 -4.59 -19.10 7.12
CA ALA A 121 -4.06 -20.41 6.77
C ALA A 121 -4.85 -21.06 5.63
N GLN A 122 -6.17 -20.93 5.61
CA GLN A 122 -7.02 -21.45 4.54
C GLN A 122 -6.67 -20.86 3.17
N VAL A 123 -6.43 -19.55 3.09
CA VAL A 123 -6.06 -18.89 1.82
C VAL A 123 -4.60 -19.18 1.46
N ALA A 124 -3.69 -19.05 2.42
CA ALA A 124 -2.26 -19.23 2.20
C ALA A 124 -1.88 -20.66 1.77
N SER A 125 -2.61 -21.67 2.25
CA SER A 125 -2.38 -23.07 1.87
C SER A 125 -2.65 -23.37 0.40
N ALA A 126 -3.43 -22.54 -0.30
CA ALA A 126 -3.66 -22.68 -1.73
C ALA A 126 -2.41 -22.34 -2.57
N VAL A 127 -1.50 -21.53 -2.02
CA VAL A 127 -0.28 -21.06 -2.70
C VAL A 127 0.96 -21.22 -1.80
N PRO A 128 1.32 -22.45 -1.42
CA PRO A 128 2.28 -22.71 -0.35
C PRO A 128 3.72 -22.24 -0.65
N GLN A 129 4.04 -21.97 -1.92
CA GLN A 129 5.35 -21.49 -2.35
C GLN A 129 5.40 -19.96 -2.49
N MET A 130 4.26 -19.25 -2.41
CA MET A 130 4.17 -17.81 -2.57
C MET A 130 4.24 -17.11 -1.22
N PRO A 131 5.10 -16.10 -1.03
CA PRO A 131 5.11 -15.27 0.18
C PRO A 131 3.74 -14.66 0.44
N PHE A 132 3.22 -14.84 1.66
CA PHE A 132 1.88 -14.41 2.07
C PHE A 132 1.97 -13.34 3.14
N TYR A 133 1.33 -12.18 2.91
CA TYR A 133 1.27 -11.07 3.85
C TYR A 133 -0.14 -10.89 4.40
N PHE A 134 -0.22 -10.41 5.63
CA PHE A 134 -1.47 -9.92 6.20
C PHE A 134 -1.50 -8.39 6.16
N TYR A 135 -2.61 -7.82 5.69
CA TYR A 135 -2.82 -6.37 5.68
C TYR A 135 -3.64 -5.96 6.90
N HIS A 136 -2.98 -5.44 7.93
CA HIS A 136 -3.59 -4.88 9.12
C HIS A 136 -4.04 -3.44 8.88
N ILE A 137 -5.36 -3.19 8.89
CA ILE A 137 -5.97 -1.87 8.72
C ILE A 137 -7.27 -1.79 9.53
N PRO A 138 -7.18 -1.69 10.87
CA PRO A 138 -8.35 -1.78 11.77
C PRO A 138 -9.34 -0.63 11.59
N VAL A 139 -8.91 0.54 11.15
CA VAL A 139 -9.79 1.67 10.86
C VAL A 139 -10.87 1.32 9.84
N LEU A 140 -10.57 0.46 8.84
CA LEU A 140 -11.51 0.00 7.82
C LEU A 140 -12.16 -1.34 8.18
N THR A 141 -11.39 -2.31 8.65
CA THR A 141 -11.89 -3.67 8.90
C THR A 141 -12.64 -3.79 10.21
N LYS A 142 -12.40 -2.89 11.16
CA LYS A 142 -12.88 -3.00 12.56
C LYS A 142 -12.42 -4.30 13.24
N VAL A 143 -11.29 -4.87 12.78
CA VAL A 143 -10.61 -6.02 13.40
C VAL A 143 -9.28 -5.49 13.93
N SER A 144 -9.19 -5.35 15.26
CA SER A 144 -8.11 -4.63 15.97
C SER A 144 -7.35 -5.53 16.96
N PHE A 145 -7.19 -6.81 16.64
CA PHE A 145 -6.33 -7.68 17.47
C PHE A 145 -4.88 -7.16 17.44
N PRO A 146 -4.14 -7.25 18.57
CA PRO A 146 -2.71 -6.99 18.56
C PRO A 146 -2.00 -7.94 17.58
N MET A 147 -1.22 -7.37 16.68
CA MET A 147 -0.55 -8.14 15.62
C MET A 147 0.55 -9.04 16.15
N ILE A 148 1.15 -8.69 17.30
CA ILE A 148 2.08 -9.60 17.97
C ILE A 148 1.42 -10.95 18.37
N ARG A 149 0.12 -10.94 18.71
CA ARG A 149 -0.62 -12.18 18.97
C ARG A 149 -0.91 -12.94 17.67
N LEU A 150 -1.22 -12.23 16.57
CA LEU A 150 -1.39 -12.86 15.28
C LEU A 150 -0.10 -13.55 14.82
N LEU A 151 1.06 -12.91 15.00
CA LEU A 151 2.35 -13.54 14.68
C LEU A 151 2.56 -14.83 15.49
N GLY A 152 2.13 -14.86 16.75
CA GLY A 152 2.19 -16.08 17.57
C GLY A 152 1.31 -17.22 17.04
N GLU A 153 0.11 -16.90 16.52
CA GLU A 153 -0.83 -17.90 15.97
C GLU A 153 -0.42 -18.41 14.58
N VAL A 154 0.08 -17.54 13.70
CA VAL A 154 0.47 -17.93 12.33
C VAL A 154 1.84 -18.60 12.28
N ASP A 155 2.68 -18.39 13.29
CA ASP A 155 4.01 -18.98 13.35
C ASP A 155 3.92 -20.51 13.54
N GLY A 156 4.34 -21.24 12.51
CA GLY A 156 4.19 -22.70 12.45
C GLY A 156 2.86 -23.18 11.84
N LEU A 157 1.81 -22.34 11.84
CA LEU A 157 0.52 -22.66 11.19
C LEU A 157 0.53 -22.33 9.69
N VAL A 158 1.22 -21.24 9.29
CA VAL A 158 1.26 -20.75 7.92
C VAL A 158 2.72 -20.70 7.45
N PRO A 159 3.26 -21.78 6.86
CA PRO A 159 4.68 -21.89 6.52
C PRO A 159 5.21 -20.80 5.58
N ASN A 160 4.36 -20.31 4.68
CA ASN A 160 4.68 -19.26 3.70
C ASN A 160 4.32 -17.85 4.20
N PHE A 161 3.99 -17.67 5.49
CA PHE A 161 3.73 -16.33 6.04
C PHE A 161 5.00 -15.48 6.02
N ALA A 162 4.94 -14.38 5.26
CA ALA A 162 6.09 -13.51 5.03
C ALA A 162 6.11 -12.27 5.93
N GLY A 163 4.93 -11.79 6.36
CA GLY A 163 4.88 -10.59 7.18
C GLY A 163 3.53 -9.88 7.21
N ILE A 164 3.58 -8.62 7.63
CA ILE A 164 2.40 -7.77 7.81
C ILE A 164 2.63 -6.41 7.13
N LYS A 165 1.66 -5.94 6.35
CA LYS A 165 1.49 -4.51 6.08
C LYS A 165 0.74 -3.93 7.27
N TYR A 166 1.40 -3.11 8.06
CA TYR A 166 0.90 -2.58 9.34
C TYR A 166 0.41 -1.13 9.15
N THR A 167 -0.91 -0.94 9.09
CA THR A 167 -1.53 0.37 8.90
C THR A 167 -2.40 0.70 10.12
N ASP A 168 -1.73 0.91 11.25
CA ASP A 168 -2.30 1.33 12.53
C ASP A 168 -1.28 2.22 13.26
N GLU A 169 -1.73 3.02 14.22
CA GLU A 169 -0.89 3.98 14.96
C GLU A 169 -0.27 3.38 16.23
N ASN A 170 -0.53 2.10 16.53
CA ASN A 170 0.01 1.44 17.72
C ASN A 170 1.48 1.07 17.54
N MET A 171 2.35 2.06 17.78
CA MET A 171 3.81 1.90 17.66
C MET A 171 4.39 0.84 18.58
N MET A 172 3.79 0.63 19.77
CA MET A 172 4.25 -0.44 20.68
C MET A 172 4.03 -1.82 20.08
N ASP A 173 2.82 -2.11 19.56
CA ASP A 173 2.53 -3.39 18.90
C ASP A 173 3.36 -3.58 17.62
N TYR A 174 3.54 -2.48 16.86
CA TYR A 174 4.41 -2.50 15.68
C TYR A 174 5.85 -2.87 16.02
N GLN A 175 6.45 -2.26 17.07
CA GLN A 175 7.80 -2.57 17.49
C GLN A 175 7.94 -4.02 18.00
N LEU A 176 6.96 -4.52 18.76
CA LEU A 176 6.92 -5.93 19.15
C LEU A 176 6.89 -6.87 17.94
N CYS A 177 6.13 -6.51 16.90
CA CYS A 177 6.09 -7.28 15.67
C CYS A 177 7.41 -7.23 14.90
N LEU A 178 8.07 -6.05 14.82
CA LEU A 178 9.38 -5.91 14.18
C LEU A 178 10.43 -6.84 14.81
N GLU A 179 10.46 -6.90 16.13
CA GLU A 179 11.47 -7.67 16.88
C GLU A 179 11.09 -9.14 17.09
N TYR A 180 9.92 -9.58 16.60
CA TYR A 180 9.44 -10.95 16.77
C TYR A 180 10.44 -11.97 16.22
N LYS A 181 10.91 -12.88 17.11
CA LYS A 181 11.87 -13.94 16.79
C LYS A 181 13.06 -13.46 15.95
N ASN A 182 13.73 -12.40 16.44
CA ASN A 182 14.87 -11.77 15.77
C ASN A 182 14.54 -11.30 14.35
N ARG A 183 13.42 -10.59 14.20
CA ARG A 183 12.96 -10.01 12.92
C ARG A 183 12.68 -11.07 11.84
N LYS A 184 12.08 -12.19 12.27
CA LYS A 184 11.74 -13.30 11.37
C LYS A 184 10.85 -12.86 10.20
N TYR A 185 9.93 -11.91 10.43
CA TYR A 185 8.94 -11.48 9.46
C TYR A 185 9.19 -10.06 8.94
N ASN A 186 8.77 -9.79 7.71
CA ASN A 186 8.84 -8.47 7.09
C ASN A 186 7.62 -7.64 7.51
N ILE A 187 7.79 -6.74 8.47
CA ILE A 187 6.71 -5.88 8.95
C ILE A 187 6.83 -4.51 8.28
N MET A 188 5.98 -4.27 7.27
CA MET A 188 6.03 -3.07 6.45
C MET A 188 5.09 -2.00 7.05
N TRP A 189 5.63 -0.82 7.31
CA TRP A 189 4.87 0.30 7.85
C TRP A 189 3.93 0.88 6.81
N GLY A 190 2.68 1.16 7.18
CA GLY A 190 1.61 1.55 6.27
C GLY A 190 1.01 2.95 6.50
N ARG A 191 1.70 3.82 7.28
CA ARG A 191 1.27 5.19 7.58
C ARG A 191 2.33 6.19 7.12
N ASP A 192 2.09 6.84 5.98
CA ASP A 192 3.04 7.75 5.32
C ASP A 192 3.32 8.98 6.19
N GLU A 193 2.31 9.47 6.90
CA GLU A 193 2.36 10.60 7.83
C GLU A 193 3.22 10.35 9.08
N MET A 194 3.63 9.11 9.34
CA MET A 194 4.43 8.69 10.49
C MET A 194 5.65 7.85 10.07
N LEU A 195 6.24 8.14 8.91
CA LEU A 195 7.38 7.37 8.40
C LEU A 195 8.61 7.57 9.28
N LEU A 196 8.85 8.78 9.76
CA LEU A 196 10.00 9.10 10.62
C LEU A 196 9.93 8.36 11.96
N GLU A 197 8.75 8.25 12.55
CA GLU A 197 8.52 7.51 13.79
C GLU A 197 8.83 6.03 13.59
N ALA A 198 8.39 5.44 12.47
CA ALA A 198 8.70 4.05 12.14
C ALA A 198 10.20 3.83 11.88
N LEU A 199 10.89 4.76 11.19
CA LEU A 199 12.34 4.74 11.01
C LEU A 199 13.07 4.72 12.36
N SER A 200 12.60 5.54 13.34
CA SER A 200 13.24 5.68 14.65
C SER A 200 13.26 4.38 15.48
N ILE A 201 12.35 3.45 15.19
CA ILE A 201 12.28 2.12 15.84
C ILE A 201 12.73 0.99 14.90
N GLY A 202 13.39 1.33 13.78
CA GLY A 202 14.08 0.39 12.91
C GLY A 202 13.25 -0.21 11.78
N ALA A 203 12.18 0.44 11.33
CA ALA A 203 11.50 0.07 10.08
C ALA A 203 12.43 0.26 8.88
N ASP A 204 12.38 -0.66 7.94
CA ASP A 204 13.16 -0.62 6.69
C ASP A 204 12.31 -0.90 5.43
N ALA A 205 11.00 -1.07 5.61
CA ALA A 205 10.04 -1.31 4.55
C ALA A 205 8.73 -0.53 4.80
N PHE A 206 8.21 0.12 3.77
CA PHE A 206 7.09 1.05 3.85
C PHE A 206 6.12 0.82 2.71
N ILE A 207 4.81 0.80 2.96
CA ILE A 207 3.79 0.71 1.91
C ILE A 207 2.83 1.88 2.03
N GLY A 208 2.86 2.80 1.08
CA GLY A 208 2.03 3.99 1.12
C GLY A 208 1.49 4.44 -0.22
N SER A 209 0.45 5.25 -0.20
CA SER A 209 -0.18 5.81 -1.40
C SER A 209 0.55 7.05 -1.92
N THR A 210 1.15 7.82 -1.01
CA THR A 210 1.79 9.10 -1.35
C THR A 210 3.12 8.90 -2.06
N TYR A 211 3.74 7.73 -1.94
CA TYR A 211 4.96 7.37 -2.70
C TYR A 211 4.72 7.34 -4.21
N GLY A 212 3.46 7.18 -4.63
CA GLY A 212 3.07 7.27 -6.04
C GLY A 212 3.33 8.63 -6.69
N TYR A 213 3.38 9.72 -5.89
CA TYR A 213 3.57 11.07 -6.42
C TYR A 213 4.61 11.91 -5.65
N MET A 214 5.11 11.43 -4.51
CA MET A 214 6.02 12.17 -3.60
C MET A 214 7.17 11.29 -3.05
N ALA A 215 7.58 10.22 -3.73
CA ALA A 215 8.65 9.35 -3.26
C ALA A 215 9.95 10.11 -2.90
N PRO A 216 10.41 11.13 -3.66
CA PRO A 216 11.60 11.90 -3.30
C PRO A 216 11.54 12.57 -1.92
N LEU A 217 10.35 12.98 -1.44
CA LEU A 217 10.20 13.54 -0.09
C LEU A 217 10.55 12.50 0.99
N TYR A 218 9.99 11.31 0.86
CA TYR A 218 10.20 10.23 1.84
C TYR A 218 11.63 9.70 1.81
N GLN A 219 12.26 9.67 0.64
CA GLN A 219 13.69 9.37 0.52
C GLN A 219 14.55 10.46 1.20
N ALA A 220 14.16 11.73 1.09
CA ALA A 220 14.85 12.82 1.77
C ALA A 220 14.69 12.75 3.31
N ILE A 221 13.51 12.32 3.81
CA ILE A 221 13.28 12.04 5.25
C ILE A 221 14.22 10.92 5.71
N THR A 222 14.22 9.79 5.01
CA THR A 222 15.07 8.63 5.31
C THR A 222 16.55 9.01 5.33
N LYS A 223 17.01 9.71 4.29
CA LYS A 223 18.40 10.17 4.17
C LYS A 223 18.80 11.14 5.29
N ALA A 224 17.92 12.06 5.68
CA ALA A 224 18.19 12.98 6.79
C ALA A 224 18.28 12.24 8.11
N PHE A 225 17.39 11.27 8.35
CA PHE A 225 17.40 10.42 9.53
C PHE A 225 18.70 9.59 9.62
N GLU A 226 19.09 8.91 8.53
CA GLU A 226 20.32 8.11 8.46
C GLU A 226 21.60 8.95 8.67
N ALA A 227 21.57 10.22 8.25
CA ALA A 227 22.65 11.18 8.51
C ALA A 227 22.66 11.75 9.95
N GLY A 228 21.69 11.37 10.80
CA GLY A 228 21.56 11.91 12.16
C GLY A 228 20.94 13.32 12.23
N ASP A 229 20.52 13.89 11.11
CA ASP A 229 19.87 15.22 11.06
C ASP A 229 18.38 15.10 11.34
N ILE A 230 18.07 14.83 12.61
CA ILE A 230 16.69 14.61 13.07
C ILE A 230 15.82 15.85 12.89
N LYS A 231 16.39 17.06 13.04
CA LYS A 231 15.65 18.32 12.84
C LYS A 231 15.18 18.46 11.38
N LYS A 232 16.05 18.14 10.45
CA LYS A 232 15.72 18.15 9.02
C LYS A 232 14.72 17.06 8.68
N ALA A 233 14.90 15.83 9.19
CA ALA A 233 13.96 14.74 9.01
C ALA A 233 12.56 15.11 9.50
N ALA A 234 12.44 15.68 10.70
CA ALA A 234 11.18 16.13 11.28
C ALA A 234 10.52 17.26 10.46
N SER A 235 11.32 18.22 9.97
CA SER A 235 10.80 19.27 9.10
C SER A 235 10.26 18.74 7.77
N LEU A 236 10.93 17.75 7.18
CA LEU A 236 10.47 17.09 5.94
C LEU A 236 9.23 16.22 6.21
N GLN A 237 9.19 15.49 7.34
CA GLN A 237 7.99 14.73 7.74
C GLN A 237 6.79 15.66 7.92
N PHE A 238 6.96 16.85 8.48
CA PHE A 238 5.89 17.83 8.60
C PHE A 238 5.36 18.28 7.23
N GLU A 239 6.22 18.42 6.21
CA GLU A 239 5.75 18.67 4.83
C GLU A 239 4.91 17.51 4.29
N ALA A 240 5.27 16.26 4.58
CA ALA A 240 4.43 15.12 4.23
C ALA A 240 3.05 15.18 4.91
N VAL A 241 3.01 15.51 6.20
CA VAL A 241 1.75 15.71 6.95
C VAL A 241 0.91 16.81 6.31
N ARG A 242 1.50 17.97 5.96
CA ARG A 242 0.80 19.09 5.29
C ARG A 242 0.16 18.65 3.96
N LEU A 243 0.86 17.85 3.16
CA LEU A 243 0.34 17.31 1.90
C LEU A 243 -0.79 16.31 2.13
N ILE A 244 -0.66 15.47 3.17
CA ILE A 244 -1.70 14.49 3.55
C ILE A 244 -2.97 15.21 4.04
N THR A 245 -2.86 16.35 4.74
CA THR A 245 -4.05 17.13 5.13
C THR A 245 -4.88 17.61 3.94
N LEU A 246 -4.28 17.76 2.75
CA LEU A 246 -5.02 18.08 1.54
C LEU A 246 -5.90 16.89 1.07
N LEU A 247 -5.49 15.64 1.33
CA LEU A 247 -6.33 14.46 1.05
C LEU A 247 -7.64 14.53 1.85
N ASP A 248 -7.56 14.89 3.11
CA ASP A 248 -8.75 15.04 3.97
C ASP A 248 -9.60 16.22 3.53
N LYS A 249 -8.97 17.34 3.20
CA LYS A 249 -9.64 18.58 2.78
C LYS A 249 -10.43 18.42 1.48
N TYR A 250 -9.83 17.78 0.47
CA TYR A 250 -10.41 17.65 -0.87
C TYR A 250 -11.09 16.30 -1.10
N GLY A 251 -10.92 15.33 -0.20
CA GLY A 251 -11.63 14.05 -0.20
C GLY A 251 -11.01 12.97 -1.08
N SER A 252 -11.75 11.91 -1.31
CA SER A 252 -11.27 10.62 -1.83
C SER A 252 -10.57 10.63 -3.19
N GLY A 253 -10.90 11.58 -4.05
CA GLY A 253 -10.27 11.72 -5.39
C GLY A 253 -8.93 12.48 -5.39
N THR A 254 -8.52 13.05 -4.26
CA THR A 254 -7.36 13.95 -4.19
C THR A 254 -6.04 13.23 -4.52
N GLY A 255 -5.92 11.95 -4.17
CA GLY A 255 -4.73 11.17 -4.53
C GLY A 255 -4.50 11.10 -6.05
N LYS A 256 -5.56 10.88 -6.84
CA LYS A 256 -5.48 10.98 -8.32
C LYS A 256 -5.24 12.41 -8.79
N GLY A 257 -5.74 13.41 -8.06
CA GLY A 257 -5.44 14.82 -8.29
C GLY A 257 -3.94 15.12 -8.17
N PHE A 258 -3.28 14.59 -7.14
CA PHE A 258 -1.81 14.68 -6.99
C PHE A 258 -1.08 13.96 -8.13
N MET A 259 -1.52 12.75 -8.51
CA MET A 259 -0.92 12.03 -9.65
C MET A 259 -0.99 12.86 -10.93
N LYS A 260 -2.16 13.46 -11.21
CA LYS A 260 -2.35 14.36 -12.35
C LYS A 260 -1.46 15.59 -12.28
N ALA A 261 -1.35 16.23 -11.11
CA ALA A 261 -0.44 17.37 -10.88
C ALA A 261 1.05 16.99 -11.01
N ALA A 262 1.40 15.71 -10.75
CA ALA A 262 2.73 15.16 -10.98
C ALA A 262 2.99 14.77 -12.45
N GLY A 263 2.00 14.89 -13.33
CA GLY A 263 2.11 14.62 -14.76
C GLY A 263 1.57 13.27 -15.22
N LEU A 264 0.92 12.50 -14.34
CA LEU A 264 0.34 11.20 -14.69
C LEU A 264 -1.16 11.18 -14.36
N ASP A 265 -1.99 11.49 -15.36
CA ASP A 265 -3.45 11.42 -15.22
C ASP A 265 -3.94 9.96 -15.29
N LEU A 266 -4.62 9.53 -14.23
CA LEU A 266 -5.16 8.18 -14.06
C LEU A 266 -6.69 8.13 -14.19
N GLY A 267 -7.29 9.21 -14.69
CA GLY A 267 -8.72 9.31 -14.91
C GLY A 267 -9.56 9.42 -13.62
N PRO A 268 -10.87 9.17 -13.71
CA PRO A 268 -11.78 9.34 -12.60
C PRO A 268 -11.63 8.28 -11.52
N CYS A 269 -12.30 8.50 -10.37
CA CYS A 269 -12.57 7.46 -9.37
C CYS A 269 -13.91 6.77 -9.69
N ARG A 270 -14.07 5.52 -9.26
CA ARG A 270 -15.37 4.84 -9.25
C ARG A 270 -16.21 5.22 -8.02
N ARG A 271 -17.50 5.29 -8.17
CA ARG A 271 -18.42 5.42 -7.03
C ARG A 271 -18.23 4.25 -6.04
N PRO A 272 -18.29 4.50 -4.72
CA PRO A 272 -18.79 5.72 -4.07
C PRO A 272 -17.76 6.86 -3.93
N LEU A 273 -16.51 6.66 -4.37
CA LEU A 273 -15.50 7.70 -4.33
C LEU A 273 -15.86 8.84 -5.31
N VAL A 274 -15.44 10.05 -4.97
CA VAL A 274 -15.72 11.25 -5.76
C VAL A 274 -14.44 11.73 -6.42
N THR A 275 -14.46 11.85 -7.73
CA THR A 275 -13.35 12.41 -8.51
C THR A 275 -13.11 13.87 -8.11
N LEU A 276 -11.84 14.25 -7.98
CA LEU A 276 -11.46 15.65 -7.80
C LEU A 276 -11.32 16.30 -9.18
N GLU A 277 -12.32 17.12 -9.57
CA GLU A 277 -12.41 17.75 -10.90
C GLU A 277 -13.06 19.15 -10.83
N GLY A 278 -13.05 19.87 -11.97
CA GLY A 278 -13.64 21.21 -12.10
C GLY A 278 -13.06 22.21 -11.11
N GLU A 279 -13.90 23.09 -10.59
CA GLU A 279 -13.52 24.15 -9.64
C GLU A 279 -12.78 23.61 -8.41
N ARG A 280 -13.14 22.40 -7.94
CA ARG A 280 -12.46 21.78 -6.78
C ARG A 280 -11.03 21.38 -7.12
N TYR A 281 -10.76 20.89 -8.31
CA TYR A 281 -9.41 20.59 -8.77
C TYR A 281 -8.60 21.88 -8.97
N GLU A 282 -9.21 22.93 -9.53
CA GLU A 282 -8.57 24.23 -9.67
C GLU A 282 -8.17 24.84 -8.32
N ALA A 283 -9.08 24.79 -7.32
CA ALA A 283 -8.77 25.23 -5.95
C ALA A 283 -7.64 24.42 -5.33
N PHE A 284 -7.62 23.10 -5.53
CA PHE A 284 -6.53 22.23 -5.10
C PHE A 284 -5.18 22.63 -5.73
N ILE A 285 -5.14 22.86 -7.05
CA ILE A 285 -3.93 23.28 -7.76
C ILE A 285 -3.43 24.65 -7.26
N GLN A 286 -4.33 25.60 -6.96
CA GLN A 286 -3.96 26.89 -6.39
C GLN A 286 -3.37 26.79 -4.98
N GLU A 287 -3.69 25.75 -4.23
CA GLU A 287 -3.15 25.53 -2.89
C GLU A 287 -1.80 24.82 -2.87
N LEU A 288 -1.47 24.01 -3.89
CA LEU A 288 -0.22 23.25 -3.97
C LEU A 288 1.05 24.09 -3.77
N PRO A 289 1.18 25.33 -4.31
CA PRO A 289 2.34 26.19 -4.09
C PRO A 289 2.58 26.58 -2.61
N SER A 290 1.58 26.43 -1.75
CA SER A 290 1.76 26.62 -0.29
C SER A 290 2.52 25.48 0.38
N THR A 291 2.77 24.40 -0.35
CA THR A 291 3.50 23.19 0.06
C THR A 291 4.80 23.06 -0.73
N ARG A 292 5.62 22.06 -0.39
CA ARG A 292 6.83 21.73 -1.17
C ARG A 292 6.57 20.67 -2.26
N PHE A 293 5.34 20.55 -2.76
CA PHE A 293 4.97 19.54 -3.76
C PHE A 293 5.84 19.63 -5.02
N GLU A 294 6.02 20.84 -5.59
CA GLU A 294 6.81 21.03 -6.81
C GLU A 294 8.29 20.61 -6.68
N GLU A 295 8.84 20.73 -5.48
CA GLU A 295 10.23 20.32 -5.19
C GLU A 295 10.37 18.80 -5.14
N PHE A 296 9.39 18.10 -4.56
CA PHE A 296 9.47 16.69 -4.22
C PHE A 296 8.55 15.78 -5.02
N LYS A 297 7.76 16.31 -5.95
CA LYS A 297 6.90 15.44 -6.77
C LYS A 297 7.72 14.46 -7.61
N ASN A 298 7.16 13.28 -7.83
CA ASN A 298 7.70 12.32 -8.76
C ASN A 298 7.79 12.93 -10.18
N ARG A 299 8.78 12.48 -10.95
CA ARG A 299 9.02 12.95 -12.33
C ARG A 299 9.28 11.76 -13.28
N PHE A 300 8.91 11.90 -14.55
CA PHE A 300 9.21 10.91 -15.60
C PHE A 300 10.72 10.82 -15.91
#